data_8b9a5e467882bd10352b91744cb0683d
#
_entry.id   8b9a5e467882bd10352b91744cb0683d
#
_cell.length_a   1.000
_cell.length_b   1.000
_cell.length_c   1.000
_cell.angle_alpha   90.00
_cell.angle_beta   90.00
_cell.angle_gamma   90.00
#
_symmetry.space_group_name_H-M   'P 1'
#
loop_
_entity.id
_entity.type
_entity.pdbx_description
1 polymer ?
#
loop_
_entity_poly.entity_id
_entity_poly.type
_entity_poly.pdbx_seq_one_letter_code
_entity_poly.pdbx_strand_id
1 'polypeptide(L)'
;MSRVQLALNVDDVDEAVVFYSKLFGVEPAKRRPGYANFAVEEPALKLVLIENRGAGGTLNHLGVEVASTGEVAAATGRLADESIATRQEDGVTCCYALQDKVWVNDPSGAPWEIYTVLADAPGTSIKGDAACCTDGAAAGAACC
;
A
#
# COMPACT_ATOMS: atom_id res chain seq x y z
N MET A 1 -2.33 16.59 -3.82
CA MET A 1 -0.95 16.53 -3.32
C MET A 1 -0.56 15.08 -3.16
N SER A 2 0.57 14.69 -3.70
CA SER A 2 1.07 13.32 -3.56
C SER A 2 1.82 13.13 -2.24
N ARG A 3 1.83 11.90 -1.74
CA ARG A 3 2.59 11.54 -0.53
C ARG A 3 3.20 10.14 -0.69
N VAL A 4 4.32 9.94 -0.02
CA VAL A 4 4.95 8.61 0.01
C VAL A 4 4.12 7.69 0.89
N GLN A 5 3.96 6.45 0.44
CA GLN A 5 3.42 5.36 1.24
C GLN A 5 4.53 4.42 1.66
N LEU A 6 4.51 4.06 2.93
CA LEU A 6 5.37 3.05 3.51
C LEU A 6 4.48 1.97 4.13
N ALA A 7 4.52 0.76 3.58
CA ALA A 7 3.77 -0.37 4.11
C ALA A 7 4.73 -1.36 4.79
N LEU A 8 4.52 -1.55 6.08
CA LEU A 8 5.37 -2.38 6.94
C LEU A 8 4.62 -3.62 7.40
N ASN A 9 5.34 -4.74 7.46
CA ASN A 9 4.88 -5.91 8.19
C ASN A 9 5.12 -5.72 9.68
N VAL A 10 4.12 -6.04 10.48
CA VAL A 10 4.18 -6.01 11.94
C VAL A 10 3.71 -7.35 12.50
N ASP A 11 4.25 -7.75 13.64
CA ASP A 11 3.82 -8.99 14.29
C ASP A 11 2.48 -8.85 15.00
N ASP A 12 2.21 -7.66 15.54
CA ASP A 12 0.98 -7.30 16.24
C ASP A 12 0.59 -5.87 15.88
N VAL A 13 -0.55 -5.71 15.23
CA VAL A 13 -0.99 -4.39 14.77
C VAL A 13 -1.38 -3.47 15.92
N ASP A 14 -1.89 -4.00 17.01
CA ASP A 14 -2.30 -3.18 18.16
C ASP A 14 -1.10 -2.59 18.88
N GLU A 15 -0.04 -3.37 19.09
CA GLU A 15 1.23 -2.88 19.62
C GLU A 15 1.87 -1.84 18.69
N ALA A 16 1.86 -2.11 17.39
CA ALA A 16 2.41 -1.20 16.39
C ALA A 16 1.66 0.13 16.36
N VAL A 17 0.32 0.10 16.45
CA VAL A 17 -0.48 1.33 16.51
C VAL A 17 -0.11 2.18 17.73
N VAL A 18 0.06 1.58 18.88
CA VAL A 18 0.48 2.32 20.09
C VAL A 18 1.83 2.99 19.88
N PHE A 19 2.78 2.27 19.30
CA PHE A 19 4.11 2.80 19.02
C PHE A 19 4.08 3.96 18.01
N TYR A 20 3.45 3.75 16.85
CA TYR A 20 3.46 4.75 15.78
C TYR A 20 2.59 5.97 16.08
N SER A 21 1.52 5.83 16.87
CA SER A 21 0.76 6.97 17.37
C SER A 21 1.63 7.89 18.23
N LYS A 22 2.49 7.31 19.05
CA LYS A 22 3.45 8.09 19.86
C LYS A 22 4.56 8.69 19.02
N LEU A 23 5.09 7.93 18.07
CA LEU A 23 6.19 8.38 17.22
C LEU A 23 5.81 9.60 16.38
N PHE A 24 4.63 9.58 15.77
CA PHE A 24 4.17 10.65 14.89
C PHE A 24 3.22 11.64 15.56
N GLY A 25 2.77 11.38 16.78
CA GLY A 25 1.85 12.26 17.48
C GLY A 25 0.46 12.34 16.88
N VAL A 26 0.03 11.31 16.14
CA VAL A 26 -1.26 11.24 15.47
C VAL A 26 -1.93 9.88 15.71
N GLU A 27 -3.26 9.85 15.66
CA GLU A 27 -4.01 8.61 15.70
C GLU A 27 -4.12 7.98 14.31
N PRO A 28 -4.35 6.66 14.21
CA PRO A 28 -4.56 6.02 12.92
C PRO A 28 -5.80 6.58 12.22
N ALA A 29 -5.68 6.85 10.92
CA ALA A 29 -6.77 7.30 10.07
C ALA A 29 -7.78 6.18 9.78
N LYS A 30 -7.29 4.94 9.76
CA LYS A 30 -8.13 3.75 9.55
C LYS A 30 -7.57 2.57 10.36
N ARG A 31 -8.49 1.80 10.97
CA ARG A 31 -8.18 0.52 11.61
C ARG A 31 -9.16 -0.56 11.17
N ARG A 32 -8.63 -1.76 10.93
CA ARG A 32 -9.38 -2.98 10.63
C ARG A 32 -8.63 -4.16 11.27
N PRO A 33 -9.25 -5.34 11.39
CA PRO A 33 -8.54 -6.52 11.88
C PRO A 33 -7.24 -6.78 11.07
N GLY A 34 -6.10 -6.82 11.77
CA GLY A 34 -4.79 -7.01 11.14
C GLY A 34 -4.28 -5.86 10.28
N TYR A 35 -4.92 -4.69 10.35
CA TYR A 35 -4.59 -3.55 9.50
C TYR A 35 -4.76 -2.21 10.20
N ALA A 36 -3.83 -1.29 9.97
CA ALA A 36 -4.00 0.11 10.32
C ALA A 36 -3.28 1.00 9.32
N ASN A 37 -3.74 2.24 9.15
CA ASN A 37 -2.96 3.25 8.46
C ASN A 37 -3.00 4.60 9.16
N PHE A 38 -1.94 5.37 8.94
CA PHE A 38 -1.76 6.72 9.45
C PHE A 38 -1.63 7.69 8.28
N ALA A 39 -2.32 8.80 8.36
CA ALA A 39 -2.15 9.95 7.47
C ALA A 39 -1.33 11.01 8.21
N VAL A 40 -0.03 10.96 8.04
CA VAL A 40 0.89 11.95 8.62
C VAL A 40 1.00 13.12 7.64
N GLU A 41 0.90 14.34 8.16
CA GLU A 41 0.97 15.55 7.33
C GLU A 41 2.39 16.07 7.19
N GLU A 42 3.17 16.00 8.26
CA GLU A 42 4.55 16.50 8.31
C GLU A 42 5.49 15.44 8.93
N PRO A 43 6.33 14.78 8.13
CA PRO A 43 6.39 14.80 6.66
C PRO A 43 5.16 14.16 6.02
N ALA A 44 4.85 14.50 4.77
CA ALA A 44 3.72 13.92 4.05
C ALA A 44 3.94 12.42 3.82
N LEU A 45 3.32 11.59 4.65
CA LEU A 45 3.51 10.14 4.70
C LEU A 45 2.19 9.42 4.94
N LYS A 46 1.94 8.40 4.15
CA LYS A 46 0.96 7.37 4.50
C LYS A 46 1.69 6.14 5.03
N LEU A 47 1.56 5.87 6.31
CA LEU A 47 2.10 4.66 6.93
C LEU A 47 1.01 3.60 6.98
N VAL A 48 1.29 2.44 6.41
CA VAL A 48 0.40 1.27 6.44
C VAL A 48 1.04 0.17 7.27
N LEU A 49 0.27 -0.38 8.19
CA LEU A 49 0.68 -1.51 9.04
C LEU A 49 -0.16 -2.73 8.68
N ILE A 50 0.51 -3.80 8.32
CA ILE A 50 -0.11 -5.07 7.94
C ILE A 50 0.38 -6.13 8.92
N GLU A 51 -0.54 -6.73 9.66
CA GLU A 51 -0.18 -7.83 10.57
C GLU A 51 0.23 -9.05 9.74
N ASN A 52 1.48 -9.42 9.91
CA ASN A 52 2.09 -10.57 9.30
C ASN A 52 3.07 -11.18 10.31
N ARG A 53 2.55 -12.03 11.17
CA ARG A 53 3.28 -12.60 12.30
C ARG A 53 4.50 -13.39 11.81
N GLY A 54 5.64 -13.10 12.42
CA GLY A 54 6.93 -13.65 12.03
C GLY A 54 7.68 -12.82 10.99
N ALA A 55 7.03 -11.86 10.34
CA ALA A 55 7.65 -10.94 9.39
C ALA A 55 7.78 -9.51 9.91
N GLY A 56 7.49 -9.28 11.19
CA GLY A 56 7.63 -7.96 11.83
C GLY A 56 9.02 -7.37 11.63
N GLY A 57 9.07 -6.07 11.36
CA GLY A 57 10.31 -5.37 11.09
C GLY A 57 10.77 -5.45 9.63
N THR A 58 9.96 -6.01 8.73
CA THR A 58 10.25 -6.07 7.29
C THR A 58 9.36 -5.14 6.50
N LEU A 59 9.84 -4.73 5.31
CA LEU A 59 9.07 -3.96 4.36
C LEU A 59 8.08 -4.87 3.64
N ASN A 60 6.81 -4.45 3.56
CA ASN A 60 5.83 -5.10 2.69
C ASN A 60 5.94 -4.53 1.27
N HIS A 61 5.72 -3.24 1.10
CA HIS A 61 5.90 -2.52 -0.16
C HIS A 61 6.03 -1.00 0.08
N LEU A 62 6.37 -0.30 -0.96
CA LEU A 62 6.43 1.15 -1.02
C LEU A 62 5.38 1.68 -1.99
N GLY A 63 5.06 2.95 -1.90
CA GLY A 63 4.13 3.56 -2.84
C GLY A 63 4.18 5.07 -2.89
N VAL A 64 3.47 5.59 -3.87
CA VAL A 64 3.16 7.02 -4.01
C VAL A 64 1.65 7.13 -4.22
N GLU A 65 0.98 7.75 -3.26
CA GLU A 65 -0.43 8.11 -3.41
C GLU A 65 -0.53 9.41 -4.19
N VAL A 66 -1.30 9.38 -5.27
CA VAL A 66 -1.56 10.53 -6.13
C VAL A 66 -3.03 10.92 -6.10
N ALA A 67 -3.36 12.11 -6.61
CA ALA A 67 -4.68 12.70 -6.44
C ALA A 67 -5.74 12.14 -7.39
N SER A 68 -5.35 11.51 -8.51
CA SER A 68 -6.31 11.11 -9.53
C SER A 68 -5.83 9.93 -10.37
N THR A 69 -6.80 9.23 -10.98
CA THR A 69 -6.56 8.21 -12.01
C THR A 69 -5.72 8.76 -13.18
N GLY A 70 -5.93 10.04 -13.55
CA GLY A 70 -5.13 10.68 -14.59
C GLY A 70 -3.64 10.75 -14.24
N GLU A 71 -3.30 10.95 -12.98
CA GLU A 71 -1.90 10.94 -12.51
C GLU A 71 -1.32 9.52 -12.49
N VAL A 72 -2.13 8.49 -12.17
CA VAL A 72 -1.71 7.08 -12.31
C VAL A 72 -1.41 6.76 -13.78
N ALA A 73 -2.30 7.17 -14.69
CA ALA A 73 -2.11 6.96 -16.13
C ALA A 73 -0.87 7.70 -16.67
N ALA A 74 -0.64 8.93 -16.23
CA ALA A 74 0.54 9.70 -16.60
C ALA A 74 1.84 9.04 -16.11
N ALA A 75 1.83 8.51 -14.89
CA ALA A 75 2.97 7.76 -14.36
C ALA A 75 3.21 6.47 -15.16
N THR A 76 2.15 5.75 -15.52
CA THR A 76 2.25 4.55 -16.35
C THR A 76 2.89 4.86 -17.71
N GLY A 77 2.43 5.94 -18.37
CA GLY A 77 3.01 6.38 -19.65
C GLY A 77 4.48 6.75 -19.53
N ARG A 78 4.85 7.52 -18.51
CA ARG A 78 6.25 7.91 -18.26
C ARG A 78 7.15 6.69 -18.02
N LEU A 79 6.68 5.72 -17.24
CA LEU A 79 7.44 4.49 -16.98
C LEU A 79 7.62 3.66 -18.26
N ALA A 80 6.58 3.58 -19.10
CA ALA A 80 6.65 2.90 -20.38
C ALA A 80 7.66 3.56 -21.33
N ASP A 81 7.70 4.89 -21.38
CA ASP A 81 8.67 5.65 -22.17
C ASP A 81 10.11 5.37 -21.74
N GLU A 82 10.32 5.10 -20.45
CA GLU A 82 11.63 4.71 -19.90
C GLU A 82 11.90 3.19 -19.99
N SER A 83 11.04 2.43 -20.66
CA SER A 83 11.15 0.98 -20.81
C SER A 83 11.11 0.20 -19.49
N ILE A 84 10.46 0.75 -18.48
CA ILE A 84 10.25 0.09 -17.20
C ILE A 84 8.97 -0.76 -17.28
N ALA A 85 9.11 -2.07 -16.99
CA ALA A 85 7.98 -2.97 -16.98
C ALA A 85 7.00 -2.64 -15.84
N THR A 86 5.73 -2.53 -16.17
CA THR A 86 4.66 -2.20 -15.22
C THR A 86 3.54 -3.23 -15.23
N ARG A 87 2.79 -3.30 -14.12
CA ARG A 87 1.53 -4.04 -14.02
C ARG A 87 0.45 -3.08 -13.56
N GLN A 88 -0.53 -2.83 -14.41
CA GLN A 88 -1.65 -1.94 -14.12
C GLN A 88 -2.82 -2.73 -13.51
N GLU A 89 -3.48 -2.13 -12.55
CA GLU A 89 -4.69 -2.65 -11.90
C GLU A 89 -5.69 -1.50 -11.75
N ASP A 90 -6.84 -1.59 -12.42
CA ASP A 90 -7.86 -0.56 -12.41
C ASP A 90 -9.10 -1.04 -11.65
N GLY A 91 -9.66 -0.17 -10.79
CA GLY A 91 -10.87 -0.45 -10.05
C GLY A 91 -10.76 -1.65 -9.11
N VAL A 92 -9.57 -1.90 -8.56
CA VAL A 92 -9.36 -3.03 -7.64
C VAL A 92 -9.70 -2.64 -6.21
N THR A 93 -10.37 -3.56 -5.52
CA THR A 93 -10.60 -3.41 -4.08
C THR A 93 -9.46 -4.08 -3.34
N CYS A 94 -8.66 -3.28 -2.68
CA CYS A 94 -7.56 -3.76 -1.87
C CYS A 94 -7.49 -2.98 -0.56
N CYS A 95 -7.22 -3.70 0.54
CA CYS A 95 -7.01 -3.09 1.86
C CYS A 95 -8.06 -2.04 2.24
N TYR A 96 -9.33 -2.40 2.06
CA TYR A 96 -10.48 -1.57 2.44
C TYR A 96 -10.62 -0.27 1.63
N ALA A 97 -10.10 -0.26 0.41
CA ALA A 97 -10.26 0.85 -0.52
C ALA A 97 -10.39 0.37 -1.97
N LEU A 98 -11.22 1.06 -2.76
CA LEU A 98 -11.24 0.92 -4.22
C LEU A 98 -10.15 1.81 -4.79
N GLN A 99 -9.31 1.27 -5.67
CA GLN A 99 -8.09 1.92 -6.13
C GLN A 99 -7.84 1.68 -7.62
N ASP A 100 -7.23 2.67 -8.28
CA ASP A 100 -6.48 2.48 -9.52
C ASP A 100 -5.00 2.55 -9.19
N LYS A 101 -4.20 1.66 -9.77
CA LYS A 101 -2.78 1.58 -9.47
C LYS A 101 -1.93 0.99 -10.59
N VAL A 102 -0.66 1.32 -10.55
CA VAL A 102 0.37 0.69 -11.36
C VAL A 102 1.52 0.23 -10.45
N TRP A 103 1.94 -0.99 -10.66
CA TRP A 103 3.06 -1.60 -9.94
C TRP A 103 4.33 -1.61 -10.77
N VAL A 104 5.44 -1.34 -10.12
CA VAL A 104 6.78 -1.56 -10.64
C VAL A 104 7.65 -2.21 -9.57
N ASN A 105 8.69 -2.90 -9.99
CA ASN A 105 9.72 -3.40 -9.08
C ASN A 105 11.03 -2.66 -9.32
N ASP A 106 11.74 -2.36 -8.26
CA ASP A 106 13.11 -1.86 -8.39
C ASP A 106 14.05 -2.98 -8.87
N PRO A 107 15.34 -2.70 -9.17
CA PRO A 107 16.27 -3.73 -9.64
C PRO A 107 16.50 -4.88 -8.67
N SER A 108 16.23 -4.69 -7.39
CA SER A 108 16.34 -5.73 -6.36
C SER A 108 15.02 -6.42 -6.05
N GLY A 109 13.94 -6.06 -6.75
CA GLY A 109 12.62 -6.65 -6.58
C GLY A 109 11.73 -5.97 -5.54
N ALA A 110 12.14 -4.83 -4.97
CA ALA A 110 11.27 -4.09 -4.05
C ALA A 110 10.05 -3.54 -4.80
N PRO A 111 8.82 -3.90 -4.38
CA PRO A 111 7.63 -3.48 -5.08
C PRO A 111 7.23 -2.05 -4.71
N TRP A 112 6.93 -1.27 -5.73
CA TRP A 112 6.38 0.07 -5.63
C TRP A 112 5.03 0.15 -6.33
N GLU A 113 4.07 0.78 -5.71
CA GLU A 113 2.81 1.14 -6.36
C GLU A 113 2.68 2.67 -6.50
N ILE A 114 2.15 3.12 -7.63
CA ILE A 114 1.64 4.48 -7.79
C ILE A 114 0.13 4.33 -7.90
N TYR A 115 -0.62 4.93 -6.99
CA TYR A 115 -2.04 4.65 -6.86
C TYR A 115 -2.85 5.86 -6.42
N THR A 116 -4.15 5.78 -6.70
CA THR A 116 -5.14 6.71 -6.16
C THR A 116 -6.29 5.94 -5.51
N VAL A 117 -6.81 6.49 -4.43
CA VAL A 117 -7.98 5.96 -3.74
C VAL A 117 -9.23 6.58 -4.34
N LEU A 118 -10.13 5.76 -4.88
CA LEU A 118 -11.39 6.17 -5.49
C LEU A 118 -12.53 6.22 -4.48
N ALA A 119 -12.57 5.24 -3.57
CA ALA A 119 -13.60 5.13 -2.54
C ALA A 119 -13.13 4.22 -1.41
N ASP A 120 -13.72 4.39 -0.23
CA ASP A 120 -13.61 3.41 0.85
C ASP A 120 -14.38 2.13 0.48
N ALA A 121 -13.83 0.98 0.84
CA ALA A 121 -14.48 -0.30 0.66
C ALA A 121 -14.65 -1.01 2.03
N PRO A 122 -15.83 -1.58 2.31
CA PRO A 122 -16.12 -2.15 3.63
C PRO A 122 -15.42 -3.48 3.93
N GLY A 123 -14.66 -4.01 2.98
CA GLY A 123 -13.94 -5.28 3.13
C GLY A 123 -12.93 -5.50 2.03
N THR A 124 -12.10 -6.48 2.22
CA THR A 124 -11.29 -7.06 1.16
C THR A 124 -12.20 -8.00 0.36
N SER A 125 -12.97 -7.51 -0.58
CA SER A 125 -13.62 -8.42 -1.50
C SER A 125 -12.58 -8.92 -2.49
N ILE A 126 -11.98 -10.00 -2.13
CA ILE A 126 -11.19 -10.82 -3.02
C ILE A 126 -12.18 -11.45 -4.01
N LYS A 127 -12.49 -10.75 -5.08
CA LYS A 127 -13.03 -11.42 -6.23
C LYS A 127 -11.85 -11.87 -7.08
N GLY A 128 -11.48 -13.11 -6.87
CA GLY A 128 -10.93 -13.90 -7.93
C GLY A 128 -9.44 -14.03 -8.07
N ASP A 129 -8.60 -13.52 -7.18
CA ASP A 129 -7.25 -14.05 -7.09
C ASP A 129 -6.75 -13.93 -5.66
N ALA A 130 -6.65 -15.07 -5.04
CA ALA A 130 -6.23 -15.28 -3.66
C ALA A 130 -4.77 -14.90 -3.41
N ALA A 131 -4.22 -13.99 -4.18
CA ALA A 131 -2.80 -13.65 -4.13
C ALA A 131 -2.51 -12.38 -3.34
N CYS A 132 -3.53 -11.59 -3.01
CA CYS A 132 -3.20 -10.32 -2.40
C CYS A 132 -2.85 -10.35 -0.92
N CYS A 133 -3.33 -11.27 -0.13
CA CYS A 133 -3.11 -11.23 1.32
C CYS A 133 -2.91 -12.60 1.97
N THR A 134 -2.63 -13.63 1.21
CA THR A 134 -2.36 -14.95 1.76
C THR A 134 -0.95 -15.41 1.42
N ASP A 135 -0.22 -15.66 2.47
CA ASP A 135 0.99 -16.45 2.52
C ASP A 135 2.23 -15.91 1.80
N GLY A 136 3.20 -15.56 2.60
CA GLY A 136 4.56 -15.15 2.30
C GLY A 136 5.38 -16.04 1.38
N ALA A 137 4.82 -16.49 0.27
CA ALA A 137 5.50 -17.37 -0.66
C ALA A 137 5.48 -16.91 -2.11
N ALA A 138 4.80 -15.85 -2.49
CA ALA A 138 4.86 -15.34 -3.84
C ALA A 138 5.58 -14.01 -3.86
N ALA A 139 6.82 -14.04 -4.27
CA ALA A 139 7.56 -12.84 -4.61
C ALA A 139 6.77 -12.05 -5.67
N GLY A 140 6.22 -10.90 -5.29
CA GLY A 140 5.59 -9.98 -6.21
C GLY A 140 4.12 -9.63 -5.94
N ALA A 141 3.47 -10.25 -4.98
CA ALA A 141 2.12 -9.87 -4.59
C ALA A 141 2.16 -9.05 -3.31
N ALA A 142 2.62 -7.83 -3.42
CA ALA A 142 2.42 -6.88 -2.35
C ALA A 142 0.98 -6.41 -2.40
N CYS A 143 0.27 -6.55 -1.33
CA CYS A 143 -1.06 -6.04 -1.19
C CYS A 143 -1.07 -4.74 -0.44
N CYS A 144 -1.69 -3.78 -1.06
CA CYS A 144 -2.14 -2.54 -0.43
C CYS A 144 -1.09 -1.72 0.27
#